data_ddba36a44613bf8f274bc22b5b3d6c16
#
_entry.id   ddba36a44613bf8f274bc22b5b3d6c16
#
_cell.length_a   1.000
_cell.length_b   1.000
_cell.length_c   1.000
_cell.angle_alpha   90.00
_cell.angle_beta   90.00
_cell.angle_gamma   90.00
#
_symmetry.space_group_name_H-M   'P 1'
#
loop_
_entity.id
_entity.type
_entity.pdbx_description
1 polymer ?
#
loop_
_entity_poly.entity_id
_entity_poly.type
_entity_poly.pdbx_seq_one_letter_code
_entity_poly.pdbx_strand_id
1 'polypeptide(L)'
;LTAPEPGPQTSDWPLSLDGVRFLTPHFMVEQLARHPLTEGLYPTAMGYYPQAKGHRMQRRRHNDYLLIYCIDGKGTLVCDDRSYQVGQGDIVLLPKDHAHAYRADDKEPWTIYWLHYNGRLAGNFYQHTQMTTPVLNIGVQPRVVRIFDGLSELRRSAYQLAEFVQGCHQMQALLSYIALLVRQKQPQSGKSMDWERL
;
A
#
# COMPACT_ATOMS: atom_id res chain seq x y z
N LEU A 1 0.78 19.42 -26.08
CA LEU A 1 -0.01 18.24 -25.70
C LEU A 1 0.99 17.26 -25.06
N THR A 2 1.08 17.28 -23.74
CA THR A 2 1.83 16.26 -22.98
C THR A 2 1.09 14.93 -23.13
N ALA A 3 1.82 13.86 -23.49
CA ALA A 3 1.27 12.51 -23.51
C ALA A 3 0.63 12.19 -22.14
N PRO A 4 -0.52 11.49 -22.10
CA PRO A 4 -1.13 11.10 -20.86
C PRO A 4 -0.11 10.29 -20.04
N GLU A 5 0.02 10.61 -18.76
CA GLU A 5 0.89 9.84 -17.87
C GLU A 5 0.47 8.37 -17.88
N PRO A 6 1.41 7.43 -17.97
CA PRO A 6 1.06 6.03 -17.94
C PRO A 6 0.32 5.70 -16.63
N GLY A 7 -0.80 5.02 -16.72
CA GLY A 7 -1.57 4.57 -15.57
C GLY A 7 -0.74 3.66 -14.65
N PRO A 8 -1.30 3.24 -13.49
CA PRO A 8 -0.58 2.42 -12.54
C PRO A 8 -0.09 1.12 -13.19
N GLN A 9 1.24 0.92 -13.16
CA GLN A 9 1.84 -0.29 -13.69
C GLN A 9 1.87 -1.36 -12.62
N THR A 10 1.17 -2.47 -12.83
CA THR A 10 1.26 -3.67 -12.01
C THR A 10 2.23 -4.67 -12.62
N SER A 11 2.69 -5.65 -11.81
CA SER A 11 3.56 -6.71 -12.31
C SER A 11 2.84 -7.62 -13.32
N ASP A 12 3.59 -8.19 -14.26
CA ASP A 12 3.09 -9.18 -15.22
C ASP A 12 3.00 -10.59 -14.61
N TRP A 13 3.12 -10.71 -13.28
CA TRP A 13 3.03 -12.00 -12.60
C TRP A 13 1.71 -12.70 -12.94
N PRO A 14 1.76 -13.99 -13.38
CA PRO A 14 0.55 -14.72 -13.74
C PRO A 14 -0.35 -14.89 -12.52
N LEU A 15 -1.56 -14.32 -12.58
CA LEU A 15 -2.50 -14.34 -11.47
C LEU A 15 -3.01 -15.76 -11.24
N SER A 16 -2.86 -16.26 -10.00
CA SER A 16 -3.47 -17.53 -9.56
C SER A 16 -5.00 -17.40 -9.43
N LEU A 17 -5.70 -18.54 -9.34
CA LEU A 17 -7.17 -18.55 -9.20
C LEU A 17 -7.65 -17.77 -7.98
N ASP A 18 -6.92 -17.83 -6.87
CA ASP A 18 -7.26 -17.12 -5.62
C ASP A 18 -6.67 -15.70 -5.58
N GLY A 19 -5.89 -15.32 -6.60
CA GLY A 19 -5.26 -14.02 -6.67
C GLY A 19 -6.24 -12.92 -7.10
N VAL A 20 -5.97 -11.71 -6.65
CA VAL A 20 -6.73 -10.51 -7.03
C VAL A 20 -5.78 -9.46 -7.60
N ARG A 21 -6.14 -8.90 -8.74
CA ARG A 21 -5.53 -7.73 -9.34
C ARG A 21 -6.64 -6.82 -9.85
N PHE A 22 -6.75 -5.65 -9.29
CA PHE A 22 -7.73 -4.66 -9.68
C PHE A 22 -7.06 -3.32 -9.95
N LEU A 23 -7.27 -2.79 -11.14
CA LEU A 23 -6.86 -1.44 -11.51
C LEU A 23 -8.10 -0.57 -11.53
N THR A 24 -8.07 0.54 -10.79
CA THR A 24 -9.15 1.52 -10.85
C THR A 24 -9.19 2.12 -12.25
N PRO A 25 -10.31 2.02 -12.99
CA PRO A 25 -10.41 2.57 -14.34
C PRO A 25 -10.12 4.06 -14.36
N HIS A 26 -9.53 4.54 -15.45
CA HIS A 26 -9.12 5.95 -15.58
C HIS A 26 -10.26 6.93 -15.31
N PHE A 27 -11.46 6.68 -15.88
CA PHE A 27 -12.61 7.54 -15.64
C PHE A 27 -13.01 7.64 -14.16
N MET A 28 -12.85 6.54 -13.40
CA MET A 28 -13.12 6.53 -11.96
C MET A 28 -12.03 7.28 -11.20
N VAL A 29 -10.75 7.09 -11.56
CA VAL A 29 -9.64 7.86 -10.98
C VAL A 29 -9.86 9.36 -11.17
N GLU A 30 -10.28 9.80 -12.36
CA GLU A 30 -10.61 11.21 -12.62
C GLU A 30 -11.78 11.72 -11.76
N GLN A 31 -12.81 10.91 -11.58
CA GLN A 31 -13.93 11.27 -10.69
C GLN A 31 -13.46 11.41 -9.23
N LEU A 32 -12.72 10.43 -8.72
CA LEU A 32 -12.21 10.43 -7.36
C LEU A 32 -11.26 11.59 -7.09
N ALA A 33 -10.41 11.94 -8.05
CA ALA A 33 -9.46 13.04 -7.94
C ALA A 33 -10.13 14.43 -7.87
N ARG A 34 -11.39 14.54 -8.31
CA ARG A 34 -12.17 15.80 -8.31
C ARG A 34 -13.27 15.83 -7.26
N HIS A 35 -13.64 14.69 -6.71
CA HIS A 35 -14.75 14.59 -5.76
C HIS A 35 -14.31 15.05 -4.36
N PRO A 36 -15.06 15.96 -3.69
CA PRO A 36 -14.64 16.57 -2.43
C PRO A 36 -14.32 15.58 -1.30
N LEU A 37 -14.99 14.42 -1.27
CA LEU A 37 -14.76 13.39 -0.25
C LEU A 37 -13.58 12.46 -0.54
N THR A 38 -13.03 12.48 -1.76
CA THR A 38 -12.01 11.50 -2.19
C THR A 38 -10.76 12.11 -2.81
N GLU A 39 -10.78 13.39 -3.24
CA GLU A 39 -9.62 14.07 -3.85
C GLU A 39 -8.36 14.02 -2.98
N GLY A 40 -8.54 13.90 -1.66
CA GLY A 40 -7.45 13.81 -0.69
C GLY A 40 -6.69 12.50 -0.79
N LEU A 41 -7.37 11.39 -1.02
CA LEU A 41 -6.76 10.06 -1.04
C LEU A 41 -7.71 9.04 -1.72
N TYR A 42 -7.23 8.37 -2.76
CA TYR A 42 -7.97 7.36 -3.51
C TYR A 42 -7.07 6.23 -4.04
N PRO A 43 -7.60 5.00 -4.18
CA PRO A 43 -6.84 3.88 -4.72
C PRO A 43 -6.71 3.98 -6.25
N THR A 44 -5.53 3.66 -6.77
CA THR A 44 -5.26 3.55 -8.22
C THR A 44 -5.18 2.10 -8.68
N ALA A 45 -4.68 1.21 -7.81
CA ALA A 45 -4.69 -0.22 -8.04
C ALA A 45 -4.54 -0.97 -6.72
N MET A 46 -5.00 -2.22 -6.66
CA MET A 46 -4.86 -3.07 -5.48
C MET A 46 -4.91 -4.54 -5.83
N GLY A 47 -4.43 -5.38 -4.92
CA GLY A 47 -4.53 -6.80 -5.13
C GLY A 47 -4.06 -7.65 -3.96
N TYR A 48 -4.23 -8.95 -4.20
CA TYR A 48 -3.80 -10.02 -3.32
C TYR A 48 -3.08 -11.07 -4.15
N TYR A 49 -1.85 -11.39 -3.79
CA TYR A 49 -1.03 -12.39 -4.48
C TYR A 49 -0.63 -13.50 -3.49
N PRO A 50 -1.34 -14.64 -3.50
CA PRO A 50 -1.00 -15.77 -2.64
C PRO A 50 0.21 -16.52 -3.20
N GLN A 51 1.15 -16.87 -2.32
CA GLN A 51 2.33 -17.70 -2.64
C GLN A 51 2.97 -17.32 -3.99
N ALA A 52 3.28 -16.05 -4.15
CA ALA A 52 3.56 -15.41 -5.43
C ALA A 52 4.94 -15.80 -6.00
N LYS A 53 5.15 -17.09 -6.25
CA LYS A 53 6.41 -17.63 -6.82
C LYS A 53 6.73 -16.96 -8.16
N GLY A 54 7.94 -16.44 -8.27
CA GLY A 54 8.41 -15.72 -9.46
C GLY A 54 7.88 -14.29 -9.59
N HIS A 55 7.08 -13.81 -8.62
CA HIS A 55 6.65 -12.42 -8.61
C HIS A 55 7.84 -11.48 -8.43
N ARG A 56 7.99 -10.54 -9.35
CA ARG A 56 9.07 -9.55 -9.34
C ARG A 56 8.60 -8.27 -10.03
N MET A 57 9.17 -7.14 -9.61
CA MET A 57 8.95 -5.84 -10.22
C MET A 57 10.24 -5.02 -10.12
N GLN A 58 10.50 -4.24 -11.16
CA GLN A 58 11.54 -3.20 -11.14
C GLN A 58 10.99 -1.93 -11.76
N ARG A 59 11.12 -0.82 -11.07
CA ARG A 59 10.64 0.48 -11.52
C ARG A 59 11.71 1.54 -11.30
N ARG A 60 11.94 2.36 -12.30
CA ARG A 60 12.79 3.56 -12.18
C ARG A 60 12.02 4.74 -11.59
N ARG A 61 10.75 4.84 -11.91
CA ARG A 61 9.80 5.86 -11.42
C ARG A 61 8.41 5.28 -11.40
N HIS A 62 7.61 5.71 -10.47
CA HIS A 62 6.17 5.49 -10.46
C HIS A 62 5.48 6.73 -9.87
N ASN A 63 4.29 7.05 -10.34
CA ASN A 63 3.59 8.29 -10.02
C ASN A 63 2.51 8.13 -8.94
N ASP A 64 2.57 7.06 -8.17
CA ASP A 64 1.70 6.79 -7.03
C ASP A 64 2.48 6.25 -5.82
N TYR A 65 1.86 6.19 -4.67
CA TYR A 65 2.40 5.57 -3.46
C TYR A 65 2.09 4.08 -3.48
N LEU A 66 2.98 3.27 -2.92
CA LEU A 66 2.82 1.82 -2.85
C LEU A 66 2.91 1.36 -1.40
N LEU A 67 1.88 0.63 -0.96
CA LEU A 67 1.86 -0.16 0.25
C LEU A 67 1.84 -1.65 -0.12
N ILE A 68 2.77 -2.44 0.43
CA ILE A 68 2.71 -3.90 0.41
C ILE A 68 2.62 -4.38 1.86
N TYR A 69 1.79 -5.36 2.11
CA TYR A 69 1.68 -6.04 3.39
C TYR A 69 1.88 -7.54 3.20
N CYS A 70 2.97 -8.08 3.76
CA CYS A 70 3.31 -9.50 3.69
C CYS A 70 2.64 -10.23 4.86
N ILE A 71 1.80 -11.21 4.54
CA ILE A 71 1.10 -12.00 5.56
C ILE A 71 1.67 -13.41 5.72
N ASP A 72 2.47 -13.87 4.76
CA ASP A 72 3.17 -15.16 4.81
C ASP A 72 4.33 -15.18 3.81
N GLY A 73 5.29 -16.09 4.01
CA GLY A 73 6.44 -16.26 3.13
C GLY A 73 7.45 -15.10 3.20
N LYS A 74 8.25 -14.96 2.16
CA LYS A 74 9.39 -14.03 2.12
C LYS A 74 9.55 -13.36 0.76
N GLY A 75 10.19 -12.21 0.76
CA GLY A 75 10.63 -11.49 -0.42
C GLY A 75 11.79 -10.55 -0.12
N THR A 76 12.24 -9.86 -1.13
CA THR A 76 13.32 -8.87 -1.02
C THR A 76 12.90 -7.59 -1.71
N LEU A 77 13.12 -6.45 -1.05
CA LEU A 77 13.02 -5.12 -1.62
C LEU A 77 14.42 -4.53 -1.79
N VAL A 78 14.68 -3.91 -2.93
CA VAL A 78 15.88 -3.10 -3.18
C VAL A 78 15.44 -1.67 -3.48
N CYS A 79 15.90 -0.72 -2.70
CA CYS A 79 15.72 0.71 -2.94
C CYS A 79 16.87 1.49 -2.30
N ASP A 80 17.23 2.64 -2.87
CA ASP A 80 18.37 3.46 -2.42
C ASP A 80 19.67 2.67 -2.24
N ASP A 81 19.98 1.77 -3.19
CA ASP A 81 21.14 0.87 -3.17
C ASP A 81 21.22 -0.04 -1.93
N ARG A 82 20.11 -0.20 -1.22
CA ARG A 82 20.00 -1.09 -0.06
C ARG A 82 19.00 -2.21 -0.32
N SER A 83 19.32 -3.37 0.25
CA SER A 83 18.47 -4.55 0.20
C SER A 83 17.80 -4.78 1.55
N TYR A 84 16.48 -4.97 1.53
CA TYR A 84 15.67 -5.24 2.71
C TYR A 84 14.97 -6.59 2.56
N GLN A 85 15.07 -7.43 3.58
CA GLN A 85 14.26 -8.63 3.64
C GLN A 85 12.84 -8.27 4.04
N VAL A 86 11.87 -8.90 3.41
CA VAL A 86 10.44 -8.74 3.70
C VAL A 86 9.91 -10.11 4.11
N GLY A 87 9.29 -10.19 5.26
CA GLY A 87 8.73 -11.44 5.80
C GLY A 87 7.33 -11.24 6.37
N GLN A 88 6.83 -12.29 7.00
CA GLN A 88 5.50 -12.26 7.62
C GLN A 88 5.34 -11.13 8.63
N GLY A 89 4.29 -10.33 8.46
CA GLY A 89 3.98 -9.17 9.29
C GLY A 89 4.67 -7.88 8.87
N ASP A 90 5.49 -7.91 7.81
CA ASP A 90 6.15 -6.71 7.31
C ASP A 90 5.22 -5.90 6.41
N ILE A 91 5.30 -4.59 6.55
CA ILE A 91 4.83 -3.63 5.56
C ILE A 91 6.01 -3.07 4.78
N VAL A 92 5.78 -2.84 3.50
CA VAL A 92 6.63 -2.02 2.63
C VAL A 92 5.85 -0.77 2.28
N LEU A 93 6.43 0.40 2.50
CA LEU A 93 5.81 1.66 2.12
C LEU A 93 6.79 2.48 1.29
N LEU A 94 6.43 2.74 0.05
CA LEU A 94 7.26 3.45 -0.92
C LEU A 94 6.59 4.74 -1.37
N PRO A 95 7.33 5.87 -1.36
CA PRO A 95 6.80 7.13 -1.85
C PRO A 95 6.77 7.17 -3.38
N LYS A 96 6.01 8.12 -3.88
CA LYS A 96 5.98 8.51 -5.29
C LYS A 96 7.40 8.85 -5.80
N ASP A 97 7.65 8.58 -7.08
CA ASP A 97 8.90 8.89 -7.81
C ASP A 97 10.17 8.20 -7.26
N HIS A 98 10.02 7.14 -6.49
CA HIS A 98 11.13 6.42 -5.87
C HIS A 98 11.48 5.14 -6.64
N ALA A 99 12.75 5.05 -7.10
CA ALA A 99 13.22 3.86 -7.80
C ALA A 99 13.30 2.66 -6.86
N HIS A 100 12.76 1.51 -7.29
CA HIS A 100 12.77 0.30 -6.48
C HIS A 100 12.66 -0.96 -7.31
N ALA A 101 13.11 -2.07 -6.73
CA ALA A 101 12.86 -3.41 -7.25
C ALA A 101 12.47 -4.33 -6.08
N TYR A 102 11.58 -5.26 -6.34
CA TYR A 102 11.25 -6.29 -5.36
C TYR A 102 11.00 -7.63 -6.04
N ARG A 103 11.16 -8.70 -5.27
CA ARG A 103 10.89 -10.07 -5.73
C ARG A 103 10.48 -10.96 -4.57
N ALA A 104 9.62 -11.94 -4.88
CA ALA A 104 9.35 -13.05 -3.98
C ALA A 104 10.58 -13.94 -3.82
N ASP A 105 10.70 -14.63 -2.68
CA ASP A 105 11.66 -15.70 -2.48
C ASP A 105 11.28 -16.94 -3.33
N ASP A 106 12.28 -17.66 -3.84
CA ASP A 106 12.04 -18.80 -4.72
C ASP A 106 11.56 -20.05 -3.97
N LYS A 107 11.92 -20.19 -2.69
CA LYS A 107 11.60 -21.36 -1.84
C LYS A 107 10.38 -21.12 -0.96
N GLU A 108 10.29 -19.93 -0.40
CA GLU A 108 9.22 -19.48 0.50
C GLU A 108 8.56 -18.22 -0.06
N PRO A 109 7.91 -18.29 -1.24
CA PRO A 109 7.37 -17.11 -1.89
C PRO A 109 6.30 -16.44 -1.03
N TRP A 110 6.37 -15.12 -0.97
CA TRP A 110 5.45 -14.34 -0.15
C TRP A 110 4.00 -14.43 -0.58
N THR A 111 3.12 -14.26 0.38
CA THR A 111 1.70 -13.95 0.21
C THR A 111 1.48 -12.52 0.65
N ILE A 112 1.03 -11.67 -0.27
CA ILE A 112 0.97 -10.23 -0.05
C ILE A 112 -0.39 -9.65 -0.44
N TYR A 113 -0.82 -8.63 0.34
CA TYR A 113 -1.72 -7.58 -0.13
C TYR A 113 -0.90 -6.42 -0.63
N TRP A 114 -1.39 -5.72 -1.64
CA TRP A 114 -0.75 -4.52 -2.15
C TRP A 114 -1.77 -3.48 -2.56
N LEU A 115 -1.39 -2.20 -2.44
CA LEU A 115 -2.25 -1.06 -2.70
C LEU A 115 -1.40 0.07 -3.27
N HIS A 116 -1.77 0.52 -4.47
CA HIS A 116 -1.31 1.77 -5.05
C HIS A 116 -2.34 2.85 -4.78
N TYR A 117 -1.92 4.02 -4.36
CA TYR A 117 -2.81 5.12 -4.05
C TYR A 117 -2.22 6.48 -4.42
N ASN A 118 -3.09 7.45 -4.63
CA ASN A 118 -2.74 8.82 -4.94
C ASN A 118 -3.73 9.79 -4.26
N GLY A 119 -3.54 11.07 -4.47
CA GLY A 119 -4.41 12.11 -3.93
C GLY A 119 -3.63 13.27 -3.30
N ARG A 120 -4.32 14.37 -3.08
CA ARG A 120 -3.71 15.60 -2.54
C ARG A 120 -3.07 15.41 -1.16
N LEU A 121 -3.58 14.47 -0.36
CA LEU A 121 -3.10 14.15 0.99
C LEU A 121 -2.24 12.87 1.04
N ALA A 122 -1.99 12.19 -0.10
CA ALA A 122 -1.23 10.94 -0.11
C ALA A 122 0.16 11.09 0.53
N GLY A 123 0.86 12.18 0.24
CA GLY A 123 2.15 12.51 0.86
C GLY A 123 2.05 12.76 2.36
N ASN A 124 0.96 13.38 2.83
CA ASN A 124 0.73 13.61 4.26
C ASN A 124 0.51 12.28 5.00
N PHE A 125 -0.26 11.35 4.43
CA PHE A 125 -0.44 10.01 5.00
C PHE A 125 0.87 9.23 5.05
N TYR A 126 1.68 9.28 3.98
CA TYR A 126 3.01 8.69 3.96
C TYR A 126 3.89 9.25 5.09
N GLN A 127 4.02 10.56 5.19
CA GLN A 127 4.82 11.23 6.23
C GLN A 127 4.28 10.97 7.65
N HIS A 128 2.96 10.86 7.80
CA HIS A 128 2.32 10.59 9.09
C HIS A 128 2.73 9.23 9.67
N THR A 129 3.14 8.26 8.86
CA THR A 129 3.64 6.97 9.36
C THR A 129 4.94 7.11 10.14
N GLN A 130 5.77 8.12 9.82
CA GLN A 130 7.09 8.34 10.41
C GLN A 130 8.03 7.12 10.26
N MET A 131 7.83 6.30 9.24
CA MET A 131 8.74 5.20 8.95
C MET A 131 10.13 5.76 8.55
N THR A 132 11.16 5.26 9.20
CA THR A 132 12.56 5.63 8.93
C THR A 132 13.23 4.69 7.92
N THR A 133 12.59 3.56 7.65
CA THR A 133 13.01 2.56 6.67
C THR A 133 11.80 2.16 5.83
N PRO A 134 11.99 1.75 4.57
CA PRO A 134 10.86 1.38 3.71
C PRO A 134 10.17 0.07 4.13
N VAL A 135 10.76 -0.72 5.03
CA VAL A 135 10.22 -1.99 5.54
C VAL A 135 10.16 -1.93 7.06
N LEU A 136 9.02 -2.31 7.63
CA LEU A 136 8.85 -2.40 9.08
C LEU A 136 7.89 -3.54 9.43
N ASN A 137 8.22 -4.31 10.47
CA ASN A 137 7.35 -5.36 10.99
C ASN A 137 6.29 -4.79 11.93
N ILE A 138 5.02 -4.91 11.54
CA ILE A 138 3.86 -4.56 12.38
C ILE A 138 3.16 -5.79 12.96
N GLY A 139 3.65 -6.99 12.61
CA GLY A 139 3.01 -8.27 12.92
C GLY A 139 1.82 -8.58 12.01
N VAL A 140 1.30 -9.79 12.14
CA VAL A 140 0.07 -10.16 11.42
C VAL A 140 -1.14 -9.53 12.12
N GLN A 141 -1.81 -8.64 11.39
CA GLN A 141 -2.90 -7.79 11.89
C GLN A 141 -4.22 -8.17 11.21
N PRO A 142 -5.13 -8.91 11.87
CA PRO A 142 -6.41 -9.30 11.27
C PRO A 142 -7.26 -8.11 10.80
N ARG A 143 -7.13 -6.96 11.47
CA ARG A 143 -7.84 -5.74 11.06
C ARG A 143 -7.33 -5.21 9.73
N VAL A 144 -6.02 -5.23 9.49
CA VAL A 144 -5.42 -4.82 8.20
C VAL A 144 -5.91 -5.73 7.09
N VAL A 145 -5.89 -7.05 7.30
CA VAL A 145 -6.40 -8.05 6.35
C VAL A 145 -7.87 -7.77 5.99
N ARG A 146 -8.74 -7.61 6.99
CA ARG A 146 -10.16 -7.32 6.75
C ARG A 146 -10.41 -6.04 5.93
N ILE A 147 -9.58 -5.01 6.13
CA ILE A 147 -9.74 -3.77 5.34
C ILE A 147 -9.31 -4.03 3.89
N PHE A 148 -8.21 -4.75 3.65
CA PHE A 148 -7.80 -5.12 2.29
C PHE A 148 -8.85 -5.98 1.58
N ASP A 149 -9.45 -6.94 2.28
CA ASP A 149 -10.54 -7.76 1.74
C ASP A 149 -11.74 -6.88 1.35
N GLY A 150 -12.13 -5.95 2.23
CA GLY A 150 -13.20 -4.99 1.94
C GLY A 150 -12.89 -4.08 0.73
N LEU A 151 -11.67 -3.58 0.62
CA LEU A 151 -11.23 -2.80 -0.55
C LEU A 151 -11.28 -3.63 -1.84
N SER A 152 -10.94 -4.91 -1.77
CA SER A 152 -10.97 -5.82 -2.92
C SER A 152 -12.38 -6.01 -3.50
N GLU A 153 -13.43 -5.75 -2.72
CA GLU A 153 -14.82 -5.82 -3.21
C GLU A 153 -15.17 -4.69 -4.18
N LEU A 154 -14.39 -3.61 -4.24
CA LEU A 154 -14.56 -2.54 -5.24
C LEU A 154 -14.54 -3.06 -6.68
N ARG A 155 -13.85 -4.16 -6.96
CA ARG A 155 -13.87 -4.85 -8.26
C ARG A 155 -15.26 -5.33 -8.68
N ARG A 156 -16.18 -5.51 -7.72
CA ARG A 156 -17.56 -5.99 -7.92
C ARG A 156 -18.60 -4.89 -7.83
N SER A 157 -18.20 -3.66 -7.55
CA SER A 157 -19.07 -2.51 -7.30
C SER A 157 -19.79 -1.98 -8.56
N ALA A 158 -19.59 -2.60 -9.74
CA ALA A 158 -20.06 -2.07 -11.02
C ALA A 158 -19.67 -0.58 -11.23
N TYR A 159 -18.55 -0.16 -10.65
CA TYR A 159 -18.01 1.21 -10.70
C TYR A 159 -18.97 2.28 -10.14
N GLN A 160 -19.77 1.94 -9.16
CA GLN A 160 -20.62 2.91 -8.48
C GLN A 160 -19.78 3.85 -7.61
N LEU A 161 -19.91 5.15 -7.83
CA LEU A 161 -19.12 6.17 -7.12
C LEU A 161 -19.28 6.08 -5.61
N ALA A 162 -20.48 5.79 -5.09
CA ALA A 162 -20.73 5.68 -3.65
C ALA A 162 -19.88 4.57 -3.00
N GLU A 163 -19.70 3.44 -3.68
CA GLU A 163 -18.84 2.33 -3.22
C GLU A 163 -17.37 2.76 -3.16
N PHE A 164 -16.91 3.49 -4.19
CA PHE A 164 -15.55 4.01 -4.21
C PHE A 164 -15.31 5.10 -3.15
N VAL A 165 -16.29 5.96 -2.88
CA VAL A 165 -16.21 6.94 -1.77
C VAL A 165 -16.01 6.21 -0.45
N GLN A 166 -16.80 5.17 -0.19
CA GLN A 166 -16.67 4.37 1.01
C GLN A 166 -15.31 3.64 1.08
N GLY A 167 -14.85 3.08 -0.05
CA GLY A 167 -13.53 2.47 -0.15
C GLY A 167 -12.38 3.46 0.13
N CYS A 168 -12.45 4.70 -0.36
CA CYS A 168 -11.48 5.74 -0.05
C CYS A 168 -11.39 6.02 1.45
N HIS A 169 -12.52 6.07 2.15
CA HIS A 169 -12.52 6.26 3.61
C HIS A 169 -11.96 5.03 4.36
N GLN A 170 -12.24 3.83 3.90
CA GLN A 170 -11.60 2.62 4.44
C GLN A 170 -10.08 2.65 4.26
N MET A 171 -9.60 3.09 3.10
CA MET A 171 -8.17 3.25 2.83
C MET A 171 -7.53 4.31 3.72
N GLN A 172 -8.20 5.44 3.97
CA GLN A 172 -7.74 6.45 4.94
C GLN A 172 -7.61 5.85 6.35
N ALA A 173 -8.62 5.07 6.76
CA ALA A 173 -8.61 4.38 8.04
C ALA A 173 -7.47 3.33 8.11
N LEU A 174 -7.19 2.61 7.01
CA LEU A 174 -6.08 1.67 6.91
C LEU A 174 -4.74 2.36 7.14
N LEU A 175 -4.45 3.43 6.38
CA LEU A 175 -3.17 4.15 6.48
C LEU A 175 -2.98 4.80 7.86
N SER A 176 -4.05 5.36 8.44
CA SER A 176 -4.01 5.89 9.80
C SER A 176 -3.75 4.81 10.85
N TYR A 177 -4.36 3.63 10.68
CA TYR A 177 -4.13 2.51 11.58
C TYR A 177 -2.70 1.95 11.45
N ILE A 178 -2.16 1.84 10.24
CA ILE A 178 -0.76 1.49 10.01
C ILE A 178 0.17 2.48 10.71
N ALA A 179 -0.07 3.78 10.58
CA ALA A 179 0.72 4.80 11.27
C ALA A 179 0.71 4.63 12.81
N LEU A 180 -0.44 4.25 13.38
CA LEU A 180 -0.54 3.93 14.81
C LEU A 180 0.32 2.71 15.17
N LEU A 181 0.24 1.62 14.41
CA LEU A 181 1.03 0.41 14.63
C LEU A 181 2.53 0.66 14.50
N VAL A 182 2.95 1.45 13.51
CA VAL A 182 4.35 1.86 13.32
C VAL A 182 4.88 2.57 14.56
N ARG A 183 4.13 3.54 15.10
CA ARG A 183 4.52 4.28 16.31
C ARG A 183 4.63 3.38 17.54
N GLN A 184 3.79 2.36 17.66
CA GLN A 184 3.85 1.40 18.77
C GLN A 184 5.12 0.52 18.71
N LYS A 185 5.69 0.32 17.52
CA LYS A 185 6.89 -0.50 17.30
C LYS A 185 8.19 0.30 17.39
N GLN A 186 8.15 1.60 17.16
CA GLN A 186 9.31 2.46 17.32
C GLN A 186 9.51 2.79 18.81
N PRO A 187 10.73 2.66 19.37
CA PRO A 187 10.98 3.07 20.75
C PRO A 187 10.62 4.54 20.89
N GLN A 188 9.76 4.86 21.86
CA GLN A 188 9.48 6.25 22.20
C GLN A 188 10.80 6.85 22.70
N SER A 189 11.45 7.66 21.90
CA SER A 189 12.53 8.55 22.35
C SER A 189 11.92 9.50 23.37
N GLY A 190 12.26 9.29 24.64
CA GLY A 190 11.62 9.85 25.82
C GLY A 190 11.22 11.32 25.73
N LYS A 191 9.94 11.55 25.87
CA LYS A 191 9.38 12.64 26.65
C LYS A 191 8.16 12.08 27.38
N SER A 192 8.40 11.51 28.54
CA SER A 192 7.41 11.41 29.60
C SER A 192 6.88 12.81 29.82
N MET A 193 5.67 13.09 29.42
CA MET A 193 4.96 14.29 29.79
C MET A 193 4.62 14.12 31.28
N ASP A 194 5.30 14.88 32.12
CA ASP A 194 5.10 14.93 33.56
C ASP A 194 3.71 15.53 33.85
N TRP A 195 2.74 14.67 34.13
CA TRP A 195 1.35 15.05 34.46
C TRP A 195 1.20 15.59 35.89
N GLU A 196 2.31 15.64 36.69
CA GLU A 196 2.27 16.07 38.08
C GLU A 196 2.45 17.61 38.26
N ARG A 197 2.40 18.39 37.15
CA ARG A 197 2.49 19.86 37.21
C ARG A 197 1.32 20.55 36.54
N LEU A 198 0.11 20.32 37.01
CA LEU A 198 -1.05 21.20 36.82
C LEU A 198 -1.81 21.32 38.15
#